data_629e88a70e7bf57640121d3c499a36be
#
_entry.id   629e88a70e7bf57640121d3c499a36be
#
_cell.length_a   1.000
_cell.length_b   1.000
_cell.length_c   1.000
_cell.angle_alpha   90.00
_cell.angle_beta   90.00
_cell.angle_gamma   90.00
#
_symmetry.space_group_name_H-M   'P 1'
#
loop_
_entity.id
_entity.type
_entity.pdbx_description
1 polymer ?
#
loop_
_entity_poly.entity_id
_entity_poly.type
_entity_poly.pdbx_seq_one_letter_code
_entity_poly.pdbx_strand_id
1 'polypeptide(L)'
;DADGAPINDGRMYVFTTRADTIMGVTFVAVAPEHPIATAAAANDPALQAFIDECRHGGVTEAELATRDKDGRRTGLTVTHPLTGEQVEVWVGNYVLMSYGDGAVMGVPGHDERDFEFAKKFGLPIRQVIGLAGDPGSADEAAFSTDGWQDWYANKEGVVCVNSGKYDGLAHEAAVEAIAADLAAKGLGEKRVQYRLRDWGISRQRYW
;
A
#
# COMPACT_ATOMS: atom_id res chain seq x y z
N ASP A 1 -6.46 -10.60 17.90
CA ASP A 1 -5.28 -10.78 18.75
C ASP A 1 -5.06 -12.26 19.08
N ALA A 2 -4.03 -12.56 19.86
CA ALA A 2 -3.69 -13.94 20.20
C ALA A 2 -4.80 -14.68 20.98
N ASP A 3 -5.72 -13.95 21.63
CA ASP A 3 -6.83 -14.47 22.40
C ASP A 3 -8.13 -14.59 21.58
N GLY A 4 -8.06 -14.32 20.28
CA GLY A 4 -9.20 -14.37 19.36
C GLY A 4 -10.12 -13.15 19.42
N ALA A 5 -9.76 -12.10 20.17
CA ALA A 5 -10.51 -10.86 20.18
C ALA A 5 -10.21 -10.04 18.90
N PRO A 6 -11.20 -9.32 18.35
CA PRO A 6 -10.97 -8.49 17.17
C PRO A 6 -9.97 -7.37 17.47
N ILE A 7 -9.00 -7.18 16.55
CA ILE A 7 -8.08 -6.05 16.58
C ILE A 7 -8.80 -4.89 15.88
N ASN A 8 -8.85 -3.70 16.51
CA ASN A 8 -9.52 -2.51 15.97
C ASN A 8 -10.96 -2.78 15.48
N ASP A 9 -11.75 -3.49 16.28
CA ASP A 9 -13.13 -3.88 15.93
C ASP A 9 -13.23 -4.66 14.59
N GLY A 10 -12.18 -5.42 14.25
CA GLY A 10 -12.10 -6.17 13.00
C GLY A 10 -11.82 -5.30 11.77
N ARG A 11 -11.32 -4.09 11.96
CA ARG A 11 -10.98 -3.16 10.87
C ARG A 11 -9.47 -2.95 10.78
N MET A 12 -8.96 -2.96 9.56
CA MET A 12 -7.60 -2.54 9.24
C MET A 12 -7.67 -1.21 8.50
N TYR A 13 -6.97 -0.21 9.01
CA TYR A 13 -6.90 1.11 8.37
C TYR A 13 -5.60 1.24 7.60
N VAL A 14 -5.68 1.78 6.39
CA VAL A 14 -4.52 2.13 5.57
C VAL A 14 -4.61 3.60 5.20
N PHE A 15 -3.46 4.28 5.16
CA PHE A 15 -3.37 5.63 4.63
C PHE A 15 -2.84 5.59 3.20
N THR A 16 -3.46 6.33 2.29
CA THR A 16 -3.00 6.43 0.92
C THR A 16 -3.21 7.83 0.34
N THR A 17 -2.31 8.25 -0.53
CA THR A 17 -2.46 9.44 -1.39
C THR A 17 -2.90 9.05 -2.81
N ARG A 18 -3.11 7.75 -3.07
CA ARG A 18 -3.45 7.17 -4.37
C ARG A 18 -4.73 6.31 -4.26
N ALA A 19 -5.81 6.90 -3.72
CA ALA A 19 -7.09 6.19 -3.64
C ALA A 19 -7.63 5.79 -5.03
N ASP A 20 -7.25 6.51 -6.09
CA ASP A 20 -7.54 6.18 -7.49
C ASP A 20 -7.10 4.78 -7.90
N THR A 21 -6.08 4.21 -7.24
CA THR A 21 -5.55 2.89 -7.56
C THR A 21 -6.09 1.77 -6.67
N ILE A 22 -7.05 2.04 -5.78
CA ILE A 22 -7.54 1.06 -4.79
C ILE A 22 -8.04 -0.25 -5.41
N MET A 23 -8.62 -0.19 -6.62
CA MET A 23 -9.11 -1.38 -7.33
C MET A 23 -7.99 -2.31 -7.79
N GLY A 24 -6.75 -1.83 -7.79
CA GLY A 24 -5.53 -2.58 -8.11
C GLY A 24 -4.84 -3.23 -6.92
N VAL A 25 -5.43 -3.11 -5.72
CA VAL A 25 -4.87 -3.74 -4.52
C VAL A 25 -4.87 -5.26 -4.66
N THR A 26 -3.71 -5.87 -4.44
CA THR A 26 -3.53 -7.33 -4.52
C THR A 26 -2.98 -7.93 -3.24
N PHE A 27 -2.40 -7.12 -2.37
CA PHE A 27 -1.99 -7.49 -1.02
C PHE A 27 -2.04 -6.27 -0.09
N VAL A 28 -1.96 -6.52 1.20
CA VAL A 28 -1.75 -5.49 2.23
C VAL A 28 -0.48 -5.85 2.98
N ALA A 29 0.38 -4.88 3.22
CA ALA A 29 1.55 -5.07 4.04
C ALA A 29 1.42 -4.31 5.36
N VAL A 30 1.80 -4.96 6.46
CA VAL A 30 1.84 -4.37 7.80
C VAL A 30 3.25 -4.30 8.33
N ALA A 31 3.49 -3.33 9.21
CA ALA A 31 4.77 -3.21 9.91
C ALA A 31 5.02 -4.43 10.82
N PRO A 32 6.30 -4.79 11.08
CA PRO A 32 6.64 -5.88 12.01
C PRO A 32 6.11 -5.68 13.43
N GLU A 33 5.84 -4.43 13.83
CA GLU A 33 5.31 -4.06 15.15
C GLU A 33 3.77 -4.04 15.19
N HIS A 34 3.12 -4.19 14.03
CA HIS A 34 1.67 -4.12 13.95
C HIS A 34 1.00 -5.26 14.75
N PRO A 35 -0.11 -5.01 15.47
CA PRO A 35 -0.78 -6.03 16.28
C PRO A 35 -1.16 -7.31 15.51
N ILE A 36 -1.54 -7.18 14.23
CA ILE A 36 -1.83 -8.31 13.34
C ILE A 36 -0.59 -9.17 13.08
N ALA A 37 0.59 -8.56 12.91
CA ALA A 37 1.83 -9.30 12.74
C ALA A 37 2.14 -10.14 13.99
N THR A 38 1.99 -9.55 15.19
CA THR A 38 2.18 -10.24 16.46
C THR A 38 1.17 -11.38 16.64
N ALA A 39 -0.10 -11.15 16.32
CA ALA A 39 -1.13 -12.18 16.43
C ALA A 39 -0.88 -13.36 15.46
N ALA A 40 -0.51 -13.06 14.21
CA ALA A 40 -0.19 -14.08 13.23
C ALA A 40 1.04 -14.92 13.61
N ALA A 41 2.06 -14.28 14.20
CA ALA A 41 3.30 -14.94 14.62
C ALA A 41 3.14 -15.84 15.85
N ALA A 42 2.07 -15.71 16.62
CA ALA A 42 1.86 -16.48 17.86
C ALA A 42 1.96 -18.01 17.65
N ASN A 43 1.59 -18.49 16.46
CA ASN A 43 1.64 -19.90 16.09
C ASN A 43 2.55 -20.18 14.88
N ASP A 44 3.38 -19.21 14.48
CA ASP A 44 4.32 -19.33 13.37
C ASP A 44 5.72 -18.86 13.77
N PRO A 45 6.61 -19.78 14.21
CA PRO A 45 7.96 -19.46 14.63
C PRO A 45 8.81 -18.83 13.51
N ALA A 46 8.55 -19.15 12.24
CA ALA A 46 9.28 -18.58 11.12
C ALA A 46 8.90 -17.12 10.88
N LEU A 47 7.61 -16.79 11.02
CA LEU A 47 7.12 -15.42 10.98
C LEU A 47 7.64 -14.61 12.18
N GLN A 48 7.65 -15.21 13.38
CA GLN A 48 8.22 -14.57 14.57
C GLN A 48 9.71 -14.24 14.39
N ALA A 49 10.50 -15.18 13.88
CA ALA A 49 11.91 -14.96 13.62
C ALA A 49 12.14 -13.80 12.61
N PHE A 50 11.32 -13.72 11.56
CA PHE A 50 11.38 -12.63 10.60
C PHE A 50 11.03 -11.27 11.23
N ILE A 51 10.01 -11.22 12.08
CA ILE A 51 9.63 -10.01 12.83
C ILE A 51 10.78 -9.54 13.73
N ASP A 52 11.41 -10.48 14.44
CA ASP A 52 12.52 -10.17 15.33
C ASP A 52 13.73 -9.67 14.55
N GLU A 53 14.04 -10.26 13.40
CA GLU A 53 15.09 -9.78 12.48
C GLU A 53 14.82 -8.34 12.01
N CYS A 54 13.57 -8.05 11.61
CA CYS A 54 13.18 -6.70 11.17
C CYS A 54 13.38 -5.67 12.29
N ARG A 55 13.01 -5.99 13.52
CA ARG A 55 13.14 -5.11 14.70
C ARG A 55 14.59 -4.83 15.09
N HIS A 56 15.50 -5.78 14.88
CA HIS A 56 16.92 -5.61 15.17
C HIS A 56 17.68 -4.85 14.07
N GLY A 57 17.13 -4.74 12.87
CA GLY A 57 17.82 -4.26 11.68
C GLY A 57 17.87 -2.75 11.48
N GLY A 58 17.54 -1.93 12.50
CA GLY A 58 17.49 -0.46 12.38
C GLY A 58 16.19 0.05 11.71
N VAL A 59 15.69 1.19 12.19
CA VAL A 59 14.34 1.70 11.83
C VAL A 59 14.39 3.12 11.26
N THR A 60 15.51 3.58 10.73
CA THR A 60 15.54 4.91 10.11
C THR A 60 14.95 4.86 8.70
N GLU A 61 14.17 5.88 8.34
CA GLU A 61 13.53 6.02 7.02
C GLU A 61 14.57 5.93 5.88
N ALA A 62 15.80 6.39 6.12
CA ALA A 62 16.89 6.34 5.16
C ALA A 62 17.45 4.91 4.94
N GLU A 63 17.55 4.11 6.00
CA GLU A 63 18.00 2.71 5.93
C GLU A 63 16.94 1.84 5.25
N LEU A 64 15.66 2.08 5.51
CA LEU A 64 14.56 1.37 4.86
C LEU A 64 14.44 1.67 3.37
N ALA A 65 14.84 2.87 2.93
CA ALA A 65 14.82 3.24 1.51
C ALA A 65 15.84 2.47 0.67
N THR A 66 16.94 2.02 1.27
CA THR A 66 18.05 1.33 0.59
C THR A 66 18.05 -0.19 0.80
N ARG A 67 17.21 -0.70 1.71
CA ARG A 67 17.15 -2.12 2.05
C ARG A 67 16.34 -2.88 1.02
N ASP A 68 16.80 -4.11 0.68
CA ASP A 68 16.00 -5.03 -0.11
C ASP A 68 14.67 -5.30 0.58
N LYS A 69 13.58 -5.13 -0.17
CA LYS A 69 12.24 -5.37 0.34
C LYS A 69 12.02 -6.85 0.51
N ASP A 70 11.69 -7.22 1.73
CA ASP A 70 11.36 -8.59 2.08
C ASP A 70 10.07 -8.64 2.90
N GLY A 71 9.41 -9.79 2.91
CA GLY A 71 8.17 -9.98 3.62
C GLY A 71 7.82 -11.44 3.82
N ARG A 72 6.88 -11.65 4.73
CA ARG A 72 6.32 -12.98 5.03
C ARG A 72 4.80 -12.92 5.06
N ARG A 73 4.17 -13.97 4.56
CA ARG A 73 2.71 -14.13 4.64
C ARG A 73 2.31 -14.34 6.09
N THR A 74 1.21 -13.71 6.49
CA THR A 74 0.62 -13.94 7.82
C THR A 74 -0.35 -15.11 7.84
N GLY A 75 -0.79 -15.60 6.69
CA GLY A 75 -1.90 -16.55 6.57
C GLY A 75 -3.28 -15.90 6.78
N LEU A 76 -3.34 -14.62 7.07
CA LEU A 76 -4.58 -13.86 7.25
C LEU A 76 -4.97 -13.13 5.98
N THR A 77 -6.25 -12.79 5.87
CA THR A 77 -6.80 -11.97 4.80
C THR A 77 -7.62 -10.82 5.37
N VAL A 78 -7.78 -9.76 4.58
CA VAL A 78 -8.72 -8.67 4.82
C VAL A 78 -9.68 -8.56 3.66
N THR A 79 -10.90 -8.09 3.93
CA THR A 79 -11.90 -7.86 2.88
C THR A 79 -11.70 -6.50 2.25
N HIS A 80 -11.51 -6.47 0.93
CA HIS A 80 -11.43 -5.22 0.16
C HIS A 80 -12.73 -4.42 0.28
N PRO A 81 -12.71 -3.14 0.67
CA PRO A 81 -13.92 -2.40 1.07
C PRO A 81 -14.90 -2.13 -0.08
N LEU A 82 -14.43 -2.13 -1.31
CA LEU A 82 -15.28 -1.83 -2.48
C LEU A 82 -15.69 -3.09 -3.25
N THR A 83 -14.78 -4.07 -3.41
CA THR A 83 -15.04 -5.28 -4.20
C THR A 83 -15.55 -6.46 -3.37
N GLY A 84 -15.23 -6.50 -2.08
CA GLY A 84 -15.51 -7.65 -1.20
C GLY A 84 -14.52 -8.81 -1.37
N GLU A 85 -13.52 -8.69 -2.25
CA GLU A 85 -12.48 -9.71 -2.43
C GLU A 85 -11.63 -9.86 -1.17
N GLN A 86 -11.13 -11.08 -0.93
CA GLN A 86 -10.18 -11.35 0.13
C GLN A 86 -8.77 -11.02 -0.36
N VAL A 87 -8.07 -10.18 0.39
CA VAL A 87 -6.72 -9.70 0.09
C VAL A 87 -5.76 -10.24 1.15
N GLU A 88 -4.65 -10.85 0.72
CA GLU A 88 -3.64 -11.40 1.63
C GLU A 88 -2.96 -10.31 2.46
N VAL A 89 -2.70 -10.60 3.74
CA VAL A 89 -1.92 -9.75 4.62
C VAL A 89 -0.50 -10.28 4.76
N TRP A 90 0.47 -9.40 4.57
CA TRP A 90 1.90 -9.67 4.67
C TRP A 90 2.54 -8.83 5.77
N VAL A 91 3.57 -9.33 6.40
CA VAL A 91 4.50 -8.50 7.19
C VAL A 91 5.62 -8.06 6.26
N GLY A 92 5.81 -6.74 6.10
CA GLY A 92 6.85 -6.17 5.25
C GLY A 92 7.93 -5.46 6.07
N ASN A 93 9.21 -5.72 5.77
CA ASN A 93 10.35 -5.06 6.43
C ASN A 93 10.50 -3.57 6.07
N TYR A 94 9.68 -3.07 5.15
CA TYR A 94 9.70 -1.70 4.62
C TYR A 94 8.50 -0.84 5.06
N VAL A 95 7.59 -1.41 5.85
CA VAL A 95 6.43 -0.70 6.38
C VAL A 95 6.75 -0.15 7.76
N LEU A 96 6.47 1.15 7.96
CA LEU A 96 6.70 1.84 9.22
C LEU A 96 5.41 1.98 10.02
N MET A 97 5.46 1.72 11.32
CA MET A 97 4.35 2.01 12.24
C MET A 97 3.96 3.49 12.28
N SER A 98 4.91 4.39 12.03
CA SER A 98 4.67 5.84 12.00
C SER A 98 3.93 6.33 10.75
N TYR A 99 3.74 5.47 9.75
CA TYR A 99 3.01 5.81 8.53
C TYR A 99 1.59 5.25 8.59
N GLY A 100 0.61 6.16 8.70
CA GLY A 100 -0.77 5.78 8.97
C GLY A 100 -0.88 4.99 10.29
N ASP A 101 -1.53 3.84 10.23
CA ASP A 101 -1.66 2.91 11.36
C ASP A 101 -0.72 1.69 11.22
N GLY A 102 0.40 1.84 10.51
CA GLY A 102 1.37 0.77 10.30
C GLY A 102 0.91 -0.28 9.27
N ALA A 103 -0.01 0.08 8.40
CA ALA A 103 -0.49 -0.77 7.31
C ALA A 103 -0.55 0.03 6.00
N VAL A 104 -0.20 -0.61 4.90
CA VAL A 104 -0.25 -0.04 3.56
C VAL A 104 -0.96 -0.99 2.60
N MET A 105 -1.71 -0.44 1.65
CA MET A 105 -2.22 -1.21 0.53
C MET A 105 -1.12 -1.43 -0.50
N GLY A 106 -0.96 -2.65 -0.99
CA GLY A 106 -0.03 -3.01 -2.05
C GLY A 106 -0.72 -2.93 -3.41
N VAL A 107 -0.22 -2.05 -4.28
CA VAL A 107 -0.75 -1.82 -5.63
C VAL A 107 0.35 -2.02 -6.66
N PRO A 108 0.74 -3.26 -6.97
CA PRO A 108 1.88 -3.56 -7.84
C PRO A 108 1.80 -2.95 -9.24
N GLY A 109 0.60 -2.71 -9.74
CA GLY A 109 0.42 -2.09 -11.05
C GLY A 109 0.85 -0.62 -11.10
N HIS A 110 0.93 0.09 -9.96
CA HIS A 110 1.04 1.55 -9.90
C HIS A 110 1.94 2.08 -8.79
N ASP A 111 2.73 1.21 -8.15
CA ASP A 111 3.82 1.54 -7.24
C ASP A 111 5.01 0.62 -7.53
N GLU A 112 6.17 1.21 -7.87
CA GLU A 112 7.37 0.47 -8.27
C GLU A 112 7.84 -0.50 -7.18
N ARG A 113 7.76 -0.09 -5.91
CA ARG A 113 8.18 -0.93 -4.78
C ARG A 113 7.28 -2.14 -4.61
N ASP A 114 5.98 -1.94 -4.80
CA ASP A 114 5.00 -3.03 -4.75
C ASP A 114 5.13 -3.94 -5.98
N PHE A 115 5.50 -3.37 -7.14
CA PHE A 115 5.77 -4.14 -8.35
C PHE A 115 6.94 -5.10 -8.14
N GLU A 116 8.08 -4.61 -7.63
CA GLU A 116 9.24 -5.45 -7.31
C GLU A 116 8.90 -6.53 -6.28
N PHE A 117 8.15 -6.16 -5.24
CA PHE A 117 7.70 -7.10 -4.22
C PHE A 117 6.78 -8.17 -4.82
N ALA A 118 5.83 -7.78 -5.64
CA ALA A 118 4.93 -8.73 -6.30
C ALA A 118 5.67 -9.67 -7.25
N LYS A 119 6.67 -9.17 -8.01
CA LYS A 119 7.52 -10.01 -8.86
C LYS A 119 8.33 -11.01 -8.03
N LYS A 120 8.91 -10.57 -6.91
CA LYS A 120 9.70 -11.42 -6.02
C LYS A 120 8.89 -12.57 -5.42
N PHE A 121 7.64 -12.29 -5.03
CA PHE A 121 6.78 -13.25 -4.32
C PHE A 121 5.68 -13.89 -5.17
N GLY A 122 5.64 -13.59 -6.48
CA GLY A 122 4.65 -14.14 -7.40
C GLY A 122 3.21 -13.68 -7.11
N LEU A 123 3.05 -12.43 -6.62
CA LEU A 123 1.73 -11.85 -6.37
C LEU A 123 1.11 -11.30 -7.66
N PRO A 124 -0.22 -11.22 -7.76
CA PRO A 124 -0.89 -10.63 -8.91
C PRO A 124 -0.52 -9.16 -9.10
N ILE A 125 -0.37 -8.73 -10.36
CA ILE A 125 -0.18 -7.33 -10.74
C ILE A 125 -1.37 -6.95 -11.62
N ARG A 126 -2.17 -5.95 -11.16
CA ARG A 126 -3.40 -5.51 -11.83
C ARG A 126 -3.23 -4.08 -12.33
N GLN A 127 -3.46 -3.87 -13.62
CA GLN A 127 -3.55 -2.54 -14.19
C GLN A 127 -4.91 -1.92 -13.85
N VAL A 128 -4.90 -0.74 -13.23
CA VAL A 128 -6.11 0.05 -12.94
C VAL A 128 -5.97 1.52 -13.32
N ILE A 129 -4.81 1.91 -13.85
CA ILE A 129 -4.56 3.21 -14.46
C ILE A 129 -4.08 2.97 -15.90
N GLY A 130 -4.57 3.73 -16.84
CA GLY A 130 -4.17 3.75 -18.24
C GLY A 130 -3.90 5.18 -18.70
N LEU A 131 -3.15 5.33 -19.78
CA LEU A 131 -2.91 6.66 -20.38
C LEU A 131 -4.22 7.24 -20.91
N ALA A 132 -4.45 8.53 -20.70
CA ALA A 132 -5.60 9.25 -21.22
C ALA A 132 -5.32 9.58 -22.70
N GLY A 133 -5.88 8.81 -23.62
CA GLY A 133 -5.72 8.98 -25.07
C GLY A 133 -6.54 7.98 -25.86
N ASP A 134 -6.48 8.08 -27.18
CA ASP A 134 -7.15 7.12 -28.05
C ASP A 134 -6.45 5.76 -27.93
N PRO A 135 -7.14 4.67 -27.57
CA PRO A 135 -6.53 3.35 -27.47
C PRO A 135 -6.12 2.85 -28.87
N GLY A 136 -4.97 3.26 -29.33
CA GLY A 136 -4.48 2.97 -30.67
C GLY A 136 -3.37 3.88 -31.18
N SER A 137 -2.91 4.86 -30.41
CA SER A 137 -1.70 5.59 -30.78
C SER A 137 -0.50 4.66 -30.62
N ALA A 138 0.19 4.39 -31.72
CA ALA A 138 1.28 3.42 -31.81
C ALA A 138 2.53 3.77 -30.97
N ASP A 139 2.51 4.88 -30.26
CA ASP A 139 3.62 5.39 -29.45
C ASP A 139 3.40 5.21 -27.93
N GLU A 140 2.27 4.67 -27.49
CA GLU A 140 2.02 4.44 -26.06
C GLU A 140 2.46 3.04 -25.67
N ALA A 141 3.48 2.97 -24.80
CA ALA A 141 3.94 1.71 -24.24
C ALA A 141 2.78 1.03 -23.48
N ALA A 142 2.32 -0.10 -23.99
CA ALA A 142 1.27 -0.89 -23.34
C ALA A 142 1.72 -1.30 -21.94
N PHE A 143 0.76 -1.41 -21.00
CA PHE A 143 1.04 -1.95 -19.68
C PHE A 143 1.55 -3.39 -19.81
N SER A 144 2.67 -3.68 -19.15
CA SER A 144 3.28 -5.01 -19.08
C SER A 144 3.66 -5.33 -17.64
N THR A 145 3.53 -6.60 -17.29
CA THR A 145 4.04 -7.12 -16.02
C THR A 145 5.48 -7.60 -16.11
N ASP A 146 6.13 -7.51 -17.28
CA ASP A 146 7.50 -7.97 -17.47
C ASP A 146 8.52 -7.01 -16.82
N GLY A 147 8.26 -5.70 -16.87
CA GLY A 147 9.10 -4.67 -16.27
C GLY A 147 8.32 -3.42 -15.93
N TRP A 148 8.84 -2.67 -14.97
CA TRP A 148 8.31 -1.36 -14.56
C TRP A 148 8.50 -0.32 -15.66
N GLN A 149 7.53 0.59 -15.77
CA GLN A 149 7.61 1.78 -16.60
C GLN A 149 7.16 2.99 -15.78
N ASP A 150 7.86 4.12 -15.91
CA ASP A 150 7.65 5.32 -15.08
C ASP A 150 6.21 5.85 -15.12
N TRP A 151 5.53 5.74 -16.25
CA TRP A 151 4.16 6.22 -16.39
C TRP A 151 3.14 5.45 -15.51
N TYR A 152 3.47 4.24 -15.05
CA TYR A 152 2.59 3.47 -14.15
C TYR A 152 2.29 4.23 -12.86
N ALA A 153 3.22 5.08 -12.40
CA ALA A 153 3.06 5.91 -11.20
C ALA A 153 2.45 7.29 -11.48
N ASN A 154 2.17 7.65 -12.74
CA ASN A 154 1.66 8.97 -13.09
C ASN A 154 0.30 9.26 -12.45
N LYS A 155 0.05 10.55 -12.19
CA LYS A 155 -1.24 11.09 -11.76
C LYS A 155 -1.88 11.96 -12.84
N GLU A 156 -1.06 12.53 -13.71
CA GLU A 156 -1.46 13.40 -14.83
C GLU A 156 -1.41 12.63 -16.14
N GLY A 157 -2.32 12.96 -17.04
CA GLY A 157 -2.40 12.30 -18.34
C GLY A 157 -2.88 10.85 -18.29
N VAL A 158 -3.51 10.43 -17.19
CA VAL A 158 -3.97 9.07 -16.95
C VAL A 158 -5.43 9.06 -16.49
N VAL A 159 -6.08 7.91 -16.69
CA VAL A 159 -7.45 7.64 -16.25
C VAL A 159 -7.54 6.26 -15.60
N CYS A 160 -8.54 6.06 -14.77
CA CYS A 160 -8.85 4.74 -14.23
C CYS A 160 -9.32 3.81 -15.36
N VAL A 161 -8.83 2.57 -15.31
CA VAL A 161 -9.25 1.45 -16.17
C VAL A 161 -9.44 0.20 -15.30
N ASN A 162 -10.20 -0.78 -15.75
CA ASN A 162 -10.47 -2.02 -15.01
C ASN A 162 -10.95 -1.77 -13.55
N SER A 163 -11.56 -0.61 -13.32
CA SER A 163 -12.01 -0.13 -12.01
C SER A 163 -13.53 0.00 -11.93
N GLY A 164 -14.25 -0.60 -12.88
CA GLY A 164 -15.72 -0.64 -12.95
C GLY A 164 -16.32 0.76 -13.09
N LYS A 165 -17.13 1.20 -12.14
CA LYS A 165 -17.80 2.50 -12.22
C LYS A 165 -16.86 3.71 -12.18
N TYR A 166 -15.59 3.51 -11.87
CA TYR A 166 -14.56 4.57 -11.84
C TYR A 166 -13.77 4.66 -13.15
N ASP A 167 -14.02 3.76 -14.11
CA ASP A 167 -13.34 3.76 -15.42
C ASP A 167 -13.53 5.09 -16.13
N GLY A 168 -12.45 5.59 -16.75
CA GLY A 168 -12.42 6.87 -17.44
C GLY A 168 -12.26 8.10 -16.54
N LEU A 169 -12.31 7.97 -15.22
CA LEU A 169 -12.08 9.09 -14.31
C LEU A 169 -10.59 9.41 -14.22
N ALA A 170 -10.26 10.70 -14.32
CA ALA A 170 -8.94 11.20 -14.02
C ALA A 170 -8.65 11.13 -12.51
N HIS A 171 -7.38 11.21 -12.13
CA HIS A 171 -6.90 11.02 -10.76
C HIS A 171 -7.75 11.71 -9.68
N GLU A 172 -7.95 13.03 -9.77
CA GLU A 172 -8.69 13.79 -8.75
C GLU A 172 -10.16 13.36 -8.67
N ALA A 173 -10.81 13.19 -9.84
CA ALA A 173 -12.21 12.76 -9.89
C ALA A 173 -12.40 11.35 -9.33
N ALA A 174 -11.46 10.45 -9.60
CA ALA A 174 -11.46 9.10 -9.05
C ALA A 174 -11.28 9.10 -7.52
N VAL A 175 -10.33 9.88 -7.00
CA VAL A 175 -10.11 10.04 -5.55
C VAL A 175 -11.37 10.54 -4.86
N GLU A 176 -12.07 11.55 -5.41
CA GLU A 176 -13.31 12.07 -4.84
C GLU A 176 -14.44 11.03 -4.85
N ALA A 177 -14.64 10.35 -5.99
CA ALA A 177 -15.70 9.35 -6.13
C ALA A 177 -15.47 8.15 -5.19
N ILE A 178 -14.23 7.66 -5.10
CA ILE A 178 -13.87 6.54 -4.23
C ILE A 178 -13.99 6.92 -2.75
N ALA A 179 -13.53 8.13 -2.38
CA ALA A 179 -13.66 8.62 -1.01
C ALA A 179 -15.14 8.77 -0.59
N ALA A 180 -15.98 9.27 -1.48
CA ALA A 180 -17.43 9.38 -1.23
C ALA A 180 -18.08 8.00 -1.01
N ASP A 181 -17.72 6.99 -1.82
CA ASP A 181 -18.24 5.64 -1.67
C ASP A 181 -17.76 4.95 -0.37
N LEU A 182 -16.49 5.14 -0.01
CA LEU A 182 -15.96 4.63 1.26
C LEU A 182 -16.62 5.30 2.46
N ALA A 183 -16.84 6.62 2.39
CA ALA A 183 -17.54 7.37 3.43
C ALA A 183 -19.00 6.92 3.57
N ALA A 184 -19.71 6.70 2.46
CA ALA A 184 -21.09 6.20 2.46
C ALA A 184 -21.22 4.82 3.12
N LYS A 185 -20.16 3.99 3.03
CA LYS A 185 -20.07 2.67 3.71
C LYS A 185 -19.54 2.77 5.15
N GLY A 186 -19.10 3.94 5.60
CA GLY A 186 -18.42 4.11 6.91
C GLY A 186 -17.06 3.38 6.98
N LEU A 187 -16.39 3.19 5.84
CA LEU A 187 -15.14 2.43 5.71
C LEU A 187 -13.93 3.29 5.35
N GLY A 188 -14.09 4.60 5.23
CA GLY A 188 -12.99 5.51 4.96
C GLY A 188 -13.44 6.96 4.91
N GLU A 189 -12.46 7.87 4.97
CA GLU A 189 -12.68 9.31 4.90
C GLU A 189 -11.45 10.02 4.32
N LYS A 190 -11.64 11.23 3.79
CA LYS A 190 -10.53 12.10 3.42
C LYS A 190 -9.97 12.76 4.68
N ARG A 191 -8.65 12.61 4.87
CA ARG A 191 -7.93 13.27 5.95
C ARG A 191 -6.85 14.19 5.39
N VAL A 192 -6.74 15.39 5.94
CA VAL A 192 -5.62 16.29 5.67
C VAL A 192 -4.55 16.02 6.72
N GLN A 193 -3.41 15.46 6.31
CA GLN A 193 -2.24 15.31 7.17
C GLN A 193 -1.24 16.43 6.89
N TYR A 194 -0.94 17.22 7.93
CA TYR A 194 0.15 18.20 7.87
C TYR A 194 1.45 17.49 8.23
N ARG A 195 2.35 17.31 7.27
CA ARG A 195 3.74 16.92 7.56
C ARG A 195 4.56 18.17 7.83
N LEU A 196 4.74 18.49 9.10
CA LEU A 196 5.77 19.43 9.53
C LEU A 196 7.11 18.67 9.46
N ARG A 197 7.95 19.01 8.49
CA ARG A 197 9.37 18.69 8.61
C ARG A 197 9.93 19.64 9.66
N ASP A 198 10.60 19.08 10.67
CA ASP A 198 11.39 19.88 11.62
C ASP A 198 12.41 20.71 10.85
N TRP A 199 12.03 21.94 10.59
CA TRP A 199 12.93 22.90 9.99
C TRP A 199 13.93 23.26 11.05
N GLY A 200 15.16 22.72 10.97
CA GLY A 200 16.43 23.05 11.61
C GLY A 200 16.53 24.19 12.64
N ILE A 201 15.48 24.43 13.43
CA ILE A 201 15.48 25.35 14.56
C ILE A 201 16.45 24.85 15.64
N SER A 202 16.79 23.57 15.64
CA SER A 202 17.76 22.96 16.55
C SER A 202 19.22 23.03 16.07
N ARG A 203 19.53 23.74 14.98
CA ARG A 203 20.91 24.06 14.67
C ARG A 203 21.45 25.07 15.66
N GLN A 204 21.73 24.60 16.85
CA GLN A 204 22.52 25.35 17.80
C GLN A 204 23.92 25.57 17.20
N ARG A 205 24.17 26.77 16.79
CA ARG A 205 25.55 27.19 16.54
C ARG A 205 26.18 27.51 17.89
N TYR A 206 26.98 26.61 18.38
CA TYR A 206 27.92 26.93 19.46
C TYR A 206 29.04 27.80 18.86
N TRP A 207 29.25 28.94 19.44
CA TRP A 207 30.35 29.84 19.14
C TRP A 207 31.59 29.36 19.88
#